data_74bc2533b9c9a115c47ad63e1eba3436
#
_entry.id   74bc2533b9c9a115c47ad63e1eba3436
#
_cell.length_a   1.000
_cell.length_b   1.000
_cell.length_c   1.000
_cell.angle_alpha   90.00
_cell.angle_beta   90.00
_cell.angle_gamma   90.00
#
_symmetry.space_group_name_H-M   'P 1'
#
loop_
_entity.id
_entity.type
_entity.pdbx_description
1 polymer ?
#
loop_
_entity_poly.entity_id
_entity_poly.type
_entity_poly.pdbx_seq_one_letter_code
_entity_poly.pdbx_strand_id
1 'polypeptide(L)'
;LVKSSAASDVYKRQLFEDCSHVSMFIDANIESVDYALEMGVNAVEIYTGPYAKLNKDERVSYIEEMHEIFKYIKSNNLKLNAGHDLNLENLPDLIDLNIIDEVSIGHAIITESLIHGLDNVLSQYIKIIR
;
A
#
# COMPACT_ATOMS: atom_id res chain seq x y z
N LEU A 1 -18.42 11.74 -10.33
CA LEU A 1 -19.36 10.96 -9.48
C LEU A 1 -19.63 9.63 -10.19
N VAL A 2 -18.87 8.58 -9.87
CA VAL A 2 -19.22 7.23 -10.29
C VAL A 2 -20.44 6.83 -9.47
N LYS A 3 -21.64 6.89 -10.08
CA LYS A 3 -22.83 6.32 -9.46
C LYS A 3 -22.62 4.81 -9.30
N SER A 4 -22.57 4.35 -8.06
CA SER A 4 -22.60 2.91 -7.77
C SER A 4 -23.77 2.29 -8.53
N SER A 5 -23.50 1.33 -9.40
CA SER A 5 -24.55 0.57 -10.06
C SER A 5 -25.09 -0.47 -9.08
N ALA A 6 -26.36 -0.89 -9.22
CA ALA A 6 -26.92 -1.96 -8.39
C ALA A 6 -26.07 -3.24 -8.39
N ALA A 7 -25.33 -3.52 -9.47
CA ALA A 7 -24.37 -4.61 -9.56
C ALA A 7 -23.15 -4.42 -8.64
N SER A 8 -22.67 -3.17 -8.50
CA SER A 8 -21.58 -2.79 -7.57
C SER A 8 -22.00 -3.01 -6.12
N ASP A 9 -23.24 -2.66 -5.76
CA ASP A 9 -23.76 -2.84 -4.40
C ASP A 9 -23.97 -4.32 -4.03
N VAL A 10 -24.36 -5.16 -4.98
CA VAL A 10 -24.46 -6.61 -4.76
C VAL A 10 -23.08 -7.23 -4.55
N TYR A 11 -22.10 -6.86 -5.37
CA TYR A 11 -20.72 -7.35 -5.26
C TYR A 11 -20.08 -6.89 -3.93
N LYS A 12 -20.34 -5.65 -3.53
CA LYS A 12 -19.93 -5.09 -2.25
C LYS A 12 -20.46 -5.90 -1.07
N ARG A 13 -21.75 -6.21 -1.05
CA ARG A 13 -22.36 -7.03 0.01
C ARG A 13 -21.72 -8.42 0.11
N GLN A 14 -21.52 -9.10 -1.01
CA GLN A 14 -20.87 -10.41 -1.02
C GLN A 14 -19.47 -10.39 -0.43
N LEU A 15 -18.63 -9.39 -0.79
CA LEU A 15 -17.29 -9.26 -0.22
C LEU A 15 -17.31 -9.11 1.29
N PHE A 16 -18.22 -8.31 1.84
CA PHE A 16 -18.29 -8.07 3.29
C PHE A 16 -19.01 -9.18 4.06
N GLU A 17 -19.87 -9.99 3.42
CA GLU A 17 -20.50 -11.15 4.04
C GLU A 17 -19.51 -12.33 4.15
N ASP A 18 -18.60 -12.49 3.16
CA ASP A 18 -17.69 -13.62 3.08
C ASP A 18 -16.29 -13.34 3.65
N CYS A 19 -15.90 -12.05 3.77
CA CYS A 19 -14.56 -11.65 4.19
C CYS A 19 -14.58 -10.82 5.47
N SER A 20 -13.80 -11.23 6.46
CA SER A 20 -13.61 -10.46 7.71
C SER A 20 -12.73 -9.21 7.53
N HIS A 21 -11.99 -9.12 6.45
CA HIS A 21 -11.08 -8.03 6.13
C HIS A 21 -11.03 -7.77 4.63
N VAL A 22 -11.29 -6.53 4.24
CA VAL A 22 -11.25 -6.07 2.84
C VAL A 22 -10.26 -4.93 2.73
N SER A 23 -9.30 -5.06 1.81
CA SER A 23 -8.34 -4.01 1.46
C SER A 23 -8.58 -3.57 0.02
N MET A 24 -8.50 -2.27 -0.24
CA MET A 24 -8.64 -1.69 -1.58
C MET A 24 -7.29 -1.14 -2.05
N PHE A 25 -6.89 -1.53 -3.27
CA PHE A 25 -5.71 -0.98 -3.92
C PHE A 25 -6.08 0.35 -4.59
N ILE A 26 -5.40 1.44 -4.22
CA ILE A 26 -5.75 2.79 -4.63
C ILE A 26 -4.53 3.64 -4.98
N ASP A 27 -4.77 4.68 -5.77
CA ASP A 27 -3.79 5.77 -5.92
C ASP A 27 -3.72 6.65 -4.67
N ALA A 28 -2.56 7.25 -4.41
CA ALA A 28 -2.33 8.12 -3.26
C ALA A 28 -2.96 9.52 -3.49
N ASN A 29 -4.28 9.60 -3.45
CA ASN A 29 -5.04 10.86 -3.52
C ASN A 29 -6.30 10.79 -2.67
N ILE A 30 -6.82 11.95 -2.28
CA ILE A 30 -7.98 12.07 -1.38
C ILE A 30 -9.23 11.45 -1.98
N GLU A 31 -9.48 11.63 -3.27
CA GLU A 31 -10.70 11.09 -3.94
C GLU A 31 -10.75 9.57 -3.86
N SER A 32 -9.61 8.90 -4.05
CA SER A 32 -9.50 7.43 -3.93
C SER A 32 -9.70 6.97 -2.49
N VAL A 33 -9.21 7.72 -1.51
CA VAL A 33 -9.41 7.43 -0.08
C VAL A 33 -10.89 7.61 0.29
N ASP A 34 -11.53 8.70 -0.13
CA ASP A 34 -12.96 8.94 0.12
C ASP A 34 -13.81 7.82 -0.47
N TYR A 35 -13.48 7.39 -1.69
CA TYR A 35 -14.17 6.24 -2.30
C TYR A 35 -14.00 4.96 -1.49
N ALA A 36 -12.80 4.69 -0.99
CA ALA A 36 -12.53 3.53 -0.13
C ALA A 36 -13.34 3.60 1.19
N LEU A 37 -13.47 4.80 1.80
CA LEU A 37 -14.30 5.03 2.97
C LEU A 37 -15.79 4.81 2.68
N GLU A 38 -16.31 5.29 1.56
CA GLU A 38 -17.69 5.03 1.12
C GLU A 38 -17.95 3.53 0.90
N MET A 39 -16.94 2.81 0.42
CA MET A 39 -17.00 1.37 0.27
C MET A 39 -16.99 0.62 1.61
N GLY A 40 -16.53 1.24 2.69
CA GLY A 40 -16.50 0.65 4.04
C GLY A 40 -15.40 -0.41 4.19
N VAL A 41 -14.28 -0.30 3.48
CA VAL A 41 -13.15 -1.22 3.59
C VAL A 41 -12.39 -1.07 4.93
N ASN A 42 -11.59 -2.07 5.29
CA ASN A 42 -10.81 -2.07 6.53
C ASN A 42 -9.40 -1.48 6.32
N ALA A 43 -8.90 -1.56 5.08
CA ALA A 43 -7.57 -1.13 4.71
C ALA A 43 -7.54 -0.54 3.31
N VAL A 44 -6.53 0.25 3.04
CA VAL A 44 -6.14 0.65 1.69
C VAL A 44 -4.69 0.26 1.45
N GLU A 45 -4.38 -0.17 0.24
CA GLU A 45 -3.02 -0.39 -0.22
C GLU A 45 -2.69 0.68 -1.26
N ILE A 46 -1.74 1.55 -0.93
CA ILE A 46 -1.30 2.61 -1.82
C ILE A 46 -0.43 2.03 -2.94
N TYR A 47 -0.75 2.41 -4.16
CA TYR A 47 0.05 2.10 -5.34
C TYR A 47 1.39 2.84 -5.31
N THR A 48 2.48 2.13 -5.04
CA THR A 48 3.82 2.70 -4.91
C THR A 48 4.64 2.71 -6.21
N GLY A 49 4.06 2.34 -7.35
CA GLY A 49 4.76 2.33 -8.64
C GLY A 49 5.37 3.68 -9.07
N PRO A 50 4.69 4.83 -8.92
CA PRO A 50 5.29 6.14 -9.15
C PRO A 50 6.48 6.42 -8.23
N TYR A 51 6.34 6.18 -6.92
CA TYR A 51 7.38 6.30 -5.92
C TYR A 51 8.62 5.44 -6.23
N ALA A 52 8.43 4.19 -6.62
CA ALA A 52 9.50 3.24 -6.89
C ALA A 52 10.41 3.62 -8.07
N LYS A 53 9.95 4.48 -8.96
CA LYS A 53 10.69 4.97 -10.14
C LYS A 53 11.56 6.19 -9.84
N LEU A 54 11.38 6.81 -8.68
CA LEU A 54 12.09 8.01 -8.27
C LEU A 54 13.49 7.68 -7.73
N ASN A 55 14.42 8.60 -7.89
CA ASN A 55 15.70 8.54 -7.18
C ASN A 55 15.48 8.88 -5.68
N LYS A 56 16.53 8.71 -4.88
CA LYS A 56 16.42 8.86 -3.43
C LYS A 56 15.92 10.24 -2.98
N ASP A 57 16.44 11.31 -3.57
CA ASP A 57 16.06 12.68 -3.19
C ASP A 57 14.61 12.99 -3.59
N GLU A 58 14.21 12.53 -4.76
CA GLU A 58 12.83 12.64 -5.24
C GLU A 58 11.85 11.83 -4.39
N ARG A 59 12.25 10.65 -3.88
CA ARG A 59 11.43 9.85 -2.96
C ARG A 59 11.13 10.58 -1.67
N VAL A 60 12.09 11.29 -1.10
CA VAL A 60 11.88 12.11 0.11
C VAL A 60 10.80 13.17 -0.15
N SER A 61 10.93 13.92 -1.23
CA SER A 61 9.95 14.95 -1.61
C SER A 61 8.55 14.34 -1.87
N TYR A 62 8.48 13.19 -2.54
CA TYR A 62 7.22 12.47 -2.76
C TYR A 62 6.55 12.06 -1.46
N ILE A 63 7.32 11.53 -0.51
CA ILE A 63 6.82 11.14 0.80
C ILE A 63 6.27 12.35 1.57
N GLU A 64 6.96 13.50 1.53
CA GLU A 64 6.48 14.73 2.16
C GLU A 64 5.14 15.20 1.56
N GLU A 65 4.98 15.13 0.25
CA GLU A 65 3.72 15.45 -0.43
C GLU A 65 2.58 14.49 -0.04
N MET A 66 2.88 13.19 0.10
CA MET A 66 1.89 12.16 0.44
C MET A 66 1.55 12.10 1.93
N HIS A 67 2.34 12.77 2.79
CA HIS A 67 2.20 12.67 4.23
C HIS A 67 0.80 13.05 4.76
N GLU A 68 0.19 14.09 4.20
CA GLU A 68 -1.17 14.50 4.59
C GLU A 68 -2.23 13.47 4.17
N ILE A 69 -2.03 12.79 3.05
CA ILE A 69 -2.91 11.71 2.60
C ILE A 69 -2.79 10.50 3.54
N PHE A 70 -1.57 10.14 3.93
CA PHE A 70 -1.33 9.05 4.87
C PHE A 70 -1.94 9.33 6.25
N LYS A 71 -1.83 10.56 6.75
CA LYS A 71 -2.50 11.00 7.98
C LYS A 71 -4.02 10.91 7.83
N TYR A 72 -4.55 11.33 6.69
CA TYR A 72 -5.98 11.28 6.43
C TYR A 72 -6.52 9.85 6.46
N ILE A 73 -5.82 8.89 5.86
CA ILE A 73 -6.12 7.47 5.92
C ILE A 73 -6.17 6.98 7.37
N LYS A 74 -5.12 7.27 8.14
CA LYS A 74 -5.01 6.82 9.55
C LYS A 74 -6.06 7.49 10.45
N SER A 75 -6.38 8.76 10.25
CA SER A 75 -7.39 9.48 11.04
C SER A 75 -8.81 8.92 10.84
N ASN A 76 -9.06 8.25 9.72
CA ASN A 76 -10.30 7.56 9.42
C ASN A 76 -10.28 6.06 9.84
N ASN A 77 -9.32 5.64 10.66
CA ASN A 77 -9.17 4.27 11.16
C ASN A 77 -8.96 3.20 10.08
N LEU A 78 -8.53 3.58 8.89
CA LEU A 78 -8.10 2.62 7.88
C LEU A 78 -6.68 2.14 8.17
N LYS A 79 -6.41 0.87 7.91
CA LYS A 79 -5.02 0.39 7.80
C LYS A 79 -4.42 0.92 6.50
N LEU A 80 -3.16 1.36 6.60
CA LEU A 80 -2.39 1.89 5.49
C LEU A 80 -1.34 0.87 5.06
N ASN A 81 -1.60 0.20 3.93
CA ASN A 81 -0.66 -0.71 3.31
C ASN A 81 0.00 -0.03 2.11
N ALA A 82 1.17 -0.53 1.71
CA ALA A 82 1.90 -0.05 0.54
C ALA A 82 2.40 -1.23 -0.31
N GLY A 83 2.25 -1.12 -1.63
CA GLY A 83 2.65 -2.20 -2.53
C GLY A 83 2.86 -1.75 -3.96
N HIS A 84 3.53 -2.59 -4.72
CA HIS A 84 3.97 -2.46 -6.10
C HIS A 84 5.38 -1.87 -6.24
N ASP A 85 6.27 -2.61 -6.88
CA ASP A 85 7.66 -2.26 -7.21
C ASP A 85 8.57 -1.90 -6.02
N LEU A 86 8.16 -2.28 -4.80
CA LEU A 86 9.01 -2.14 -3.61
C LEU A 86 10.17 -3.14 -3.65
N ASN A 87 11.35 -2.69 -3.20
CA ASN A 87 12.59 -3.46 -3.16
C ASN A 87 13.47 -3.02 -1.98
N LEU A 88 14.65 -3.64 -1.81
CA LEU A 88 15.58 -3.34 -0.71
C LEU A 88 16.11 -1.90 -0.73
N GLU A 89 16.11 -1.24 -1.87
CA GLU A 89 16.60 0.14 -2.00
C GLU A 89 15.56 1.18 -1.58
N ASN A 90 14.29 0.99 -1.99
CA ASN A 90 13.26 2.00 -1.79
C ASN A 90 12.35 1.74 -0.56
N LEU A 91 12.34 0.53 -0.03
CA LEU A 91 11.53 0.16 1.13
C LEU A 91 11.90 0.92 2.41
N PRO A 92 13.19 1.14 2.76
CA PRO A 92 13.56 1.81 4.01
C PRO A 92 12.91 3.18 4.19
N ASP A 93 12.91 4.01 3.14
CA ASP A 93 12.37 5.37 3.18
C ASP A 93 10.86 5.39 3.57
N LEU A 94 10.09 4.35 3.17
CA LEU A 94 8.68 4.20 3.55
C LEU A 94 8.51 3.67 4.98
N ILE A 95 9.34 2.72 5.42
CA ILE A 95 9.23 2.13 6.76
C ILE A 95 9.62 3.14 7.83
N ASP A 96 10.58 4.02 7.56
CA ASP A 96 11.02 5.07 8.48
C ASP A 96 9.89 6.06 8.85
N LEU A 97 8.82 6.13 8.06
CA LEU A 97 7.63 6.93 8.40
C LEU A 97 6.87 6.43 9.63
N ASN A 98 7.03 5.17 10.02
CA ASN A 98 6.30 4.52 11.11
C ASN A 98 4.76 4.67 11.04
N ILE A 99 4.20 4.77 9.85
CA ILE A 99 2.77 4.95 9.60
C ILE A 99 2.18 3.82 8.72
N ILE A 100 3.04 3.10 7.99
CA ILE A 100 2.66 1.96 7.15
C ILE A 100 2.42 0.73 8.03
N ASP A 101 1.26 0.09 7.88
CA ASP A 101 0.90 -1.10 8.65
C ASP A 101 1.41 -2.40 8.01
N GLU A 102 1.43 -2.45 6.66
CA GLU A 102 1.81 -3.66 5.92
C GLU A 102 2.41 -3.29 4.56
N VAL A 103 3.33 -4.10 4.07
CA VAL A 103 3.91 -3.96 2.72
C VAL A 103 3.74 -5.23 1.91
N SER A 104 3.38 -5.06 0.63
CA SER A 104 3.23 -6.15 -0.35
C SER A 104 4.42 -6.14 -1.32
N ILE A 105 5.29 -7.15 -1.22
CA ILE A 105 6.50 -7.26 -2.05
C ILE A 105 6.55 -8.63 -2.72
N GLY A 106 6.46 -8.67 -4.03
CA GLY A 106 6.47 -9.92 -4.80
C GLY A 106 7.67 -10.01 -5.75
N HIS A 107 7.66 -9.19 -6.78
CA HIS A 107 8.61 -9.26 -7.89
C HIS A 107 10.09 -9.21 -7.43
N ALA A 108 10.44 -8.23 -6.62
CA ALA A 108 11.81 -8.05 -6.14
C ALA A 108 12.29 -9.25 -5.29
N ILE A 109 11.46 -9.76 -4.39
CA ILE A 109 11.82 -10.96 -3.59
C ILE A 109 12.14 -12.14 -4.51
N ILE A 110 11.33 -12.40 -5.52
CA ILE A 110 11.53 -13.53 -6.44
C ILE A 110 12.78 -13.34 -7.28
N THR A 111 12.97 -12.19 -7.92
CA THR A 111 14.11 -11.94 -8.80
C THR A 111 15.44 -11.92 -8.05
N GLU A 112 15.48 -11.29 -6.89
CA GLU A 112 16.68 -11.27 -6.04
C GLU A 112 17.00 -12.67 -5.48
N SER A 113 15.98 -13.46 -5.15
CA SER A 113 16.14 -14.82 -4.64
C SER A 113 16.78 -15.78 -5.66
N LEU A 114 16.57 -15.56 -6.95
CA LEU A 114 17.21 -16.36 -8.00
C LEU A 114 18.74 -16.17 -8.01
N ILE A 115 19.22 -15.02 -7.54
CA ILE A 115 20.65 -14.68 -7.51
C ILE A 115 21.26 -14.97 -6.14
N HIS A 116 20.56 -14.59 -5.06
CA HIS A 116 21.10 -14.54 -3.71
C HIS A 116 20.56 -15.62 -2.76
N GLY A 117 19.57 -16.40 -3.21
CA GLY A 117 18.86 -17.39 -2.38
C GLY A 117 17.77 -16.76 -1.51
N LEU A 118 16.64 -17.47 -1.41
CA LEU A 118 15.42 -16.96 -0.76
C LEU A 118 15.64 -16.59 0.72
N ASP A 119 16.31 -17.45 1.49
CA ASP A 119 16.54 -17.22 2.92
C ASP A 119 17.35 -15.94 3.19
N ASN A 120 18.36 -15.68 2.35
CA ASN A 120 19.17 -14.47 2.46
C ASN A 120 18.34 -13.22 2.12
N VAL A 121 17.58 -13.26 1.03
CA VAL A 121 16.74 -12.14 0.60
C VAL A 121 15.67 -11.83 1.64
N LEU A 122 14.92 -12.83 2.10
CA LEU A 122 13.91 -12.65 3.15
C LEU A 122 14.51 -12.08 4.43
N SER A 123 15.70 -12.53 4.83
CA SER A 123 16.40 -12.01 6.00
C SER A 123 16.72 -10.51 5.89
N GLN A 124 17.01 -10.01 4.69
CA GLN A 124 17.27 -8.60 4.46
C GLN A 124 15.98 -7.76 4.58
N TYR A 125 14.88 -8.20 3.94
CA TYR A 125 13.58 -7.53 4.06
C TYR A 125 13.08 -7.51 5.52
N ILE A 126 13.18 -8.62 6.24
CA ILE A 126 12.77 -8.70 7.65
C ILE A 126 13.56 -7.73 8.54
N LYS A 127 14.83 -7.47 8.26
CA LYS A 127 15.63 -6.50 9.02
C LYS A 127 15.20 -5.05 8.81
N ILE A 128 14.63 -4.73 7.64
CA ILE A 128 14.11 -3.39 7.34
C ILE A 128 12.77 -3.16 8.06
N ILE A 129 11.92 -4.18 8.12
CA ILE A 129 10.55 -4.07 8.64
C ILE A 129 10.50 -4.12 10.18
N ARG A 130 11.54 -4.61 10.82
CA ARG A 130 11.63 -4.72 12.31
C ARG A 130 12.25 -3.50 12.95
#